data_69a09b29a96fb0fcacb1a40cf9705731
#
_entry.id   69a09b29a96fb0fcacb1a40cf9705731
#
_cell.length_a   1.000
_cell.length_b   1.000
_cell.length_c   1.000
_cell.angle_alpha   90.00
_cell.angle_beta   90.00
_cell.angle_gamma   90.00
#
_symmetry.space_group_name_H-M   'P 1'
#
loop_
_entity.id
_entity.type
_entity.pdbx_description
1 polymer ?
#
loop_
_entity_poly.entity_id
_entity_poly.type
_entity_poly.pdbx_seq_one_letter_code
_entity_poly.pdbx_strand_id
1 'polypeptide(L)'
;MHSAVPEKVKEALMSQYKHPIHQELEETAKKIGGHGGMDFIMDYRLVYCLRNGLPLDMDVYDLAEWCCMAELTRLSIENGNAPVAVPDFTRGNWNKVDGYHHAFAQ
;
A
#
# COMPACT_ATOMS: atom_id res chain seq x y z
N MET A 1 -17.62 -1.51 18.77
CA MET A 1 -17.58 -1.70 17.31
C MET A 1 -18.21 -3.06 17.02
N HIS A 2 -19.34 -3.08 16.33
CA HIS A 2 -20.02 -4.33 16.04
C HIS A 2 -19.35 -4.98 14.83
N SER A 3 -18.72 -6.14 15.04
CA SER A 3 -18.20 -6.94 13.92
C SER A 3 -19.39 -7.58 13.19
N ALA A 4 -19.60 -7.23 11.96
CA ALA A 4 -20.67 -7.82 11.12
C ALA A 4 -20.38 -9.28 10.73
N VAL A 5 -19.14 -9.75 10.96
CA VAL A 5 -18.67 -11.10 10.59
C VAL A 5 -18.42 -11.91 11.85
N PRO A 6 -18.99 -13.11 11.98
CA PRO A 6 -18.69 -14.01 13.10
C PRO A 6 -17.18 -14.32 13.18
N GLU A 7 -16.62 -14.38 14.38
CA GLU A 7 -15.17 -14.56 14.59
C GLU A 7 -14.61 -15.82 13.90
N LYS A 8 -15.34 -16.95 13.97
CA LYS A 8 -14.94 -18.18 13.28
C LYS A 8 -14.80 -18.02 11.76
N VAL A 9 -15.68 -17.22 11.14
CA VAL A 9 -15.62 -16.95 9.70
C VAL A 9 -14.43 -16.05 9.39
N LYS A 10 -14.20 -15.04 10.22
CA LYS A 10 -13.05 -14.15 10.10
C LYS A 10 -11.73 -14.92 10.24
N GLU A 11 -11.60 -15.78 11.24
CA GLU A 11 -10.40 -16.62 11.43
C GLU A 11 -10.16 -17.55 10.22
N ALA A 12 -11.21 -18.17 9.69
CA ALA A 12 -11.10 -19.03 8.51
C ALA A 12 -10.64 -18.25 7.28
N LEU A 13 -11.20 -17.06 7.04
CA LEU A 13 -10.80 -16.19 5.94
C LEU A 13 -9.35 -15.67 6.11
N MET A 14 -8.98 -15.24 7.30
CA MET A 14 -7.62 -14.80 7.57
C MET A 14 -6.61 -15.94 7.39
N SER A 15 -6.92 -17.15 7.81
CA SER A 15 -6.08 -18.32 7.60
C SER A 15 -5.88 -18.64 6.12
N GLN A 16 -6.91 -18.48 5.30
CA GLN A 16 -6.89 -18.82 3.88
C GLN A 16 -6.26 -17.73 3.00
N TYR A 17 -6.56 -16.45 3.31
CA TYR A 17 -6.24 -15.32 2.43
C TYR A 17 -5.20 -14.35 3.00
N LYS A 18 -4.60 -14.65 4.14
CA LYS A 18 -3.58 -13.81 4.73
C LYS A 18 -2.37 -13.74 3.79
N HIS A 19 -1.92 -12.51 3.53
CA HIS A 19 -0.78 -12.28 2.64
C HIS A 19 0.48 -12.99 3.16
N PRO A 20 1.29 -13.63 2.30
CA PRO A 20 2.48 -14.39 2.71
C PRO A 20 3.45 -13.63 3.61
N ILE A 21 3.71 -12.36 3.34
CA ILE A 21 4.60 -11.53 4.17
C ILE A 21 4.09 -11.39 5.62
N HIS A 22 2.76 -11.34 5.81
CA HIS A 22 2.18 -11.33 7.15
C HIS A 22 2.31 -12.67 7.85
N GLN A 23 2.23 -13.78 7.12
CA GLN A 23 2.44 -15.10 7.70
C GLN A 23 3.88 -15.27 8.21
N GLU A 24 4.85 -14.71 7.49
CA GLU A 24 6.27 -14.81 7.80
C GLU A 24 6.70 -13.84 8.92
N LEU A 25 6.25 -12.60 8.87
CA LEU A 25 6.79 -11.52 9.71
C LEU A 25 5.89 -11.10 10.87
N GLU A 26 4.64 -11.58 10.94
CA GLU A 26 3.64 -11.06 11.89
C GLU A 26 4.09 -11.11 13.35
N GLU A 27 4.69 -12.21 13.79
CA GLU A 27 5.11 -12.35 15.20
C GLU A 27 6.22 -11.36 15.55
N THR A 28 7.19 -11.20 14.65
CA THR A 28 8.27 -10.23 14.81
C THR A 28 7.75 -8.81 14.77
N ALA A 29 6.87 -8.51 13.81
CA ALA A 29 6.25 -7.21 13.65
C ALA A 29 5.42 -6.81 14.89
N LYS A 30 4.66 -7.72 15.46
CA LYS A 30 3.89 -7.47 16.69
C LYS A 30 4.78 -7.20 17.91
N LYS A 31 5.95 -7.87 18.01
CA LYS A 31 6.91 -7.64 19.10
C LYS A 31 7.59 -6.28 19.02
N ILE A 32 7.92 -5.84 17.81
CA ILE A 32 8.57 -4.54 17.57
C ILE A 32 7.57 -3.41 17.73
N GLY A 33 6.31 -3.62 17.35
CA GLY A 33 5.23 -2.64 17.47
C GLY A 33 5.08 -1.77 16.22
N GLY A 34 4.48 -0.57 16.40
CA GLY A 34 4.12 0.32 15.30
C GLY A 34 2.84 -0.11 14.59
N HIS A 35 1.70 0.49 14.96
CA HIS A 35 0.37 0.25 14.35
C HIS A 35 0.04 -1.25 14.15
N GLY A 36 0.30 -2.08 15.18
CA GLY A 36 0.07 -3.53 15.13
C GLY A 36 1.09 -4.29 14.26
N GLY A 37 2.25 -3.71 13.98
CA GLY A 37 3.32 -4.28 13.17
C GLY A 37 3.35 -3.81 11.72
N MET A 38 2.43 -2.95 11.32
CA MET A 38 2.37 -2.44 9.94
C MET A 38 3.61 -1.62 9.58
N ASP A 39 4.05 -0.73 10.47
CA ASP A 39 5.22 0.12 10.26
C ASP A 39 6.48 -0.75 10.07
N PHE A 40 6.63 -1.80 10.89
CA PHE A 40 7.75 -2.73 10.75
C PHE A 40 7.77 -3.43 9.38
N ILE A 41 6.63 -3.89 8.89
CA ILE A 41 6.55 -4.58 7.58
C ILE A 41 6.90 -3.61 6.45
N MET A 42 6.43 -2.37 6.53
CA MET A 42 6.75 -1.32 5.55
C MET A 42 8.25 -1.03 5.51
N ASP A 43 8.88 -0.80 6.66
CA ASP A 43 10.31 -0.55 6.75
C ASP A 43 11.15 -1.75 6.33
N TYR A 44 10.72 -2.96 6.70
CA TYR A 44 11.35 -4.20 6.26
C TYR A 44 11.39 -4.30 4.74
N ARG A 45 10.26 -4.01 4.06
CA ARG A 45 10.19 -4.03 2.60
C ARG A 45 11.09 -2.98 1.97
N LEU A 46 11.12 -1.78 2.50
CA LEU A 46 12.00 -0.71 2.03
C LEU A 46 13.46 -1.14 2.09
N VAL A 47 13.91 -1.61 3.25
CA VAL A 47 15.30 -2.06 3.46
C VAL A 47 15.62 -3.25 2.56
N TYR A 48 14.70 -4.20 2.43
CA TYR A 48 14.87 -5.36 1.55
C TYR A 48 15.07 -4.95 0.09
N CYS A 49 14.21 -4.08 -0.44
CA CYS A 49 14.33 -3.59 -1.82
C CYS A 49 15.66 -2.86 -2.05
N LEU A 50 16.04 -1.96 -1.14
CA LEU A 50 17.30 -1.22 -1.25
C LEU A 50 18.53 -2.12 -1.20
N ARG A 51 18.54 -3.13 -0.33
CA ARG A 51 19.66 -4.07 -0.20
C ARG A 51 19.83 -5.00 -1.40
N ASN A 52 18.74 -5.29 -2.08
CA ASN A 52 18.74 -6.23 -3.21
C ASN A 52 18.66 -5.52 -4.57
N GLY A 53 18.70 -4.18 -4.60
CA GLY A 53 18.60 -3.42 -5.84
C GLY A 53 17.27 -3.62 -6.58
N LEU A 54 16.19 -3.86 -5.82
CA LEU A 54 14.85 -4.06 -6.36
C LEU A 54 14.09 -2.72 -6.43
N PRO A 55 13.10 -2.60 -7.33
CA PRO A 55 12.17 -1.49 -7.30
C PRO A 55 11.50 -1.38 -5.94
N LEU A 56 11.25 -0.15 -5.49
CA LEU A 56 10.49 0.09 -4.26
C LEU A 56 9.02 -0.26 -4.46
N ASP A 57 8.36 -0.67 -3.39
CA ASP A 57 6.92 -0.97 -3.39
C ASP A 57 6.07 0.30 -3.62
N MET A 58 6.62 1.46 -3.32
CA MET A 58 6.05 2.78 -3.59
C MET A 58 7.15 3.70 -4.10
N ASP A 59 6.86 4.49 -5.11
CA ASP A 59 7.81 5.42 -5.71
C ASP A 59 7.34 6.89 -5.63
N VAL A 60 8.11 7.77 -6.25
CA VAL A 60 7.79 9.20 -6.25
C VAL A 60 6.49 9.51 -7.02
N TYR A 61 6.09 8.68 -7.95
CA TYR A 61 4.87 8.87 -8.73
C TYR A 61 3.63 8.53 -7.90
N ASP A 62 3.69 7.46 -7.09
CA ASP A 62 2.65 7.14 -6.12
C ASP A 62 2.44 8.28 -5.14
N LEU A 63 3.54 8.85 -4.62
CA LEU A 63 3.48 10.00 -3.73
C LEU A 63 2.83 11.21 -4.40
N ALA A 64 3.22 11.52 -5.64
CA ALA A 64 2.66 12.65 -6.39
C ALA A 64 1.15 12.47 -6.61
N GLU A 65 0.73 11.26 -6.95
CA GLU A 65 -0.67 10.90 -7.16
C GLU A 65 -1.50 11.07 -5.87
N TRP A 66 -1.00 10.60 -4.74
CA TRP A 66 -1.68 10.77 -3.45
C TRP A 66 -1.76 12.23 -3.02
N CYS A 67 -0.67 12.97 -3.19
CA CYS A 67 -0.63 14.38 -2.78
C CYS A 67 -1.46 15.30 -3.67
N CYS A 68 -1.72 14.97 -4.93
CA CYS A 68 -2.50 15.81 -5.83
C CYS A 68 -4.00 15.87 -5.49
N MET A 69 -4.51 14.91 -4.71
CA MET A 69 -5.94 14.81 -4.40
C MET A 69 -6.51 16.05 -3.72
N ALA A 70 -5.76 16.70 -2.84
CA ALA A 70 -6.21 17.92 -2.17
C ALA A 70 -6.44 19.07 -3.18
N GLU A 71 -5.50 19.27 -4.08
CA GLU A 71 -5.60 20.31 -5.11
C GLU A 71 -6.67 20.00 -6.15
N LEU A 72 -6.77 18.76 -6.61
CA LEU A 72 -7.82 18.33 -7.54
C LEU A 72 -9.22 18.49 -6.93
N THR A 73 -9.36 18.19 -5.64
CA THR A 73 -10.62 18.43 -4.91
C THR A 73 -10.97 19.90 -4.85
N ARG A 74 -10.01 20.78 -4.53
CA ARG A 74 -10.20 22.22 -4.54
C ARG A 74 -10.67 22.72 -5.91
N LEU A 75 -9.98 22.31 -6.98
CA LEU A 75 -10.34 22.68 -8.36
C LEU A 75 -11.74 22.18 -8.74
N SER A 76 -12.12 20.98 -8.36
CA SER A 76 -13.46 20.45 -8.60
C SER A 76 -14.54 21.30 -7.94
N ILE A 77 -14.36 21.65 -6.67
CA ILE A 77 -15.30 22.48 -5.91
C ILE A 77 -15.43 23.87 -6.53
N GLU A 78 -14.33 24.52 -6.86
CA GLU A 78 -14.32 25.85 -7.50
C GLU A 78 -15.00 25.87 -8.88
N ASN A 79 -15.00 24.74 -9.57
CA ASN A 79 -15.67 24.56 -10.86
C ASN A 79 -17.07 23.93 -10.75
N GLY A 80 -17.75 24.10 -9.61
CA GLY A 80 -19.12 23.62 -9.41
C GLY A 80 -19.23 22.09 -9.27
N ASN A 81 -18.24 21.46 -8.66
CA ASN A 81 -18.12 20.00 -8.51
C ASN A 81 -17.98 19.25 -9.84
N ALA A 82 -17.40 19.89 -10.83
CA ALA A 82 -17.12 19.26 -12.11
C ALA A 82 -16.01 18.19 -11.98
N PRO A 83 -16.04 17.13 -12.79
CA PRO A 83 -14.96 16.19 -12.88
C PRO A 83 -13.64 16.87 -13.26
N VAL A 84 -12.55 16.52 -12.57
CA VAL A 84 -11.19 17.01 -12.84
C VAL A 84 -10.32 15.82 -13.23
N ALA A 85 -9.56 15.94 -14.32
CA ALA A 85 -8.64 14.90 -14.74
C ALA A 85 -7.45 14.82 -13.78
N VAL A 86 -7.10 13.59 -13.38
CA VAL A 86 -5.87 13.32 -12.64
C VAL A 86 -4.69 13.39 -13.61
N PRO A 87 -3.64 14.20 -13.33
CA PRO A 87 -2.46 14.26 -14.18
C PRO A 87 -1.72 12.92 -14.20
N ASP A 88 -1.21 12.53 -15.36
CA ASP A 88 -0.26 11.43 -15.45
C ASP A 88 1.16 11.93 -15.14
N PHE A 89 1.59 11.75 -13.90
CA PHE A 89 2.93 12.17 -13.45
C PHE A 89 4.05 11.36 -14.09
N THR A 90 3.77 10.17 -14.60
CA THR A 90 4.75 9.29 -15.26
C THR A 90 5.01 9.69 -16.73
N ARG A 91 4.24 10.63 -17.27
CA ARG A 91 4.31 11.06 -18.67
C ARG A 91 4.17 9.88 -19.66
N GLY A 92 3.21 9.01 -19.40
CA GLY A 92 2.91 7.84 -20.22
C GLY A 92 3.79 6.62 -19.95
N ASN A 93 4.60 6.64 -18.88
CA ASN A 93 5.47 5.50 -18.54
C ASN A 93 4.89 4.57 -17.46
N TRP A 94 3.67 4.79 -17.01
CA TRP A 94 3.02 4.00 -15.96
C TRP A 94 2.98 2.49 -16.25
N ASN A 95 2.97 2.10 -17.52
CA ASN A 95 2.93 0.70 -17.95
C ASN A 95 4.32 0.07 -18.17
N LYS A 96 5.39 0.82 -17.93
CA LYS A 96 6.78 0.34 -18.11
C LYS A 96 7.41 -0.12 -16.81
N VAL A 97 6.73 0.07 -15.69
CA VAL A 97 7.18 -0.43 -14.39
C VAL A 97 6.95 -1.94 -14.38
N ASP A 98 8.01 -2.72 -14.24
CA ASP A 98 7.92 -4.16 -14.02
C ASP A 98 7.07 -4.42 -12.79
N GLY A 99 6.13 -5.37 -12.93
CA GLY A 99 5.09 -5.63 -11.94
C GLY A 99 5.64 -5.79 -10.53
N TYR A 100 4.87 -5.32 -9.59
CA TYR A 100 5.20 -5.35 -8.18
C TYR A 100 5.35 -6.78 -7.65
N HIS A 101 6.52 -7.12 -7.18
CA HIS A 101 6.81 -8.42 -6.56
C HIS A 101 6.54 -8.36 -5.04
N HIS A 102 5.32 -7.96 -4.66
CA HIS A 102 4.96 -7.77 -3.25
C HIS A 102 4.65 -9.05 -2.49
N ALA A 103 4.43 -10.16 -3.19
CA ALA A 103 3.88 -11.36 -2.57
C ALA A 103 4.86 -12.08 -1.65
N PHE A 104 6.17 -11.84 -1.79
CA PHE A 104 7.20 -12.59 -1.08
C PHE A 104 8.14 -11.66 -0.33
N ALA A 105 8.52 -12.06 0.88
CA ALA A 105 9.52 -11.40 1.69
C ALA A 105 10.96 -11.70 1.25
N GLN A 106 11.12 -12.48 0.21
CA GLN A 106 12.43 -12.90 -0.31
C GLN A 106 13.11 -11.82 -1.10
#